data_de418a28bed32923e19bf01d6c214d7f
#
_entry.id   de418a28bed32923e19bf01d6c214d7f
#
_cell.length_a   1.000
_cell.length_b   1.000
_cell.length_c   1.000
_cell.angle_alpha   90.00
_cell.angle_beta   90.00
_cell.angle_gamma   90.00
#
_symmetry.space_group_name_H-M   'P 1'
#
loop_
_entity.id
_entity.type
_entity.pdbx_description
1 polymer ?
#
loop_
_entity_poly.entity_id
_entity_poly.type
_entity_poly.pdbx_seq_one_letter_code
_entity_poly.pdbx_strand_id
1 'polypeptide(L)'
;VISETAKALNAAGFSTFAFSFSGNGESEGDFRDSCVSKGVKDLAAVISAVDDKKIIYIGHSMGAAVGVLTTARDKRVNRLVSLAGMVNTKNFALTEFGEETPDAGFMWEEESCPLSQAFMDDLCQTIGTVIEQVEDVKVPWLLLHGSEDDVVSPQDSVDIKERLGDRVDHVVIDGADHSYNNEQRQAQLDAVVNWLIAQCA
;
A
#
# COMPACT_ATOMS: atom_id res chain seq x y z
N VAL A 1 9.76 5.85 -1.09
CA VAL A 1 8.70 6.12 -0.10
C VAL A 1 8.95 5.33 1.17
N ILE A 2 8.75 4.02 1.20
CA ILE A 2 8.74 3.19 2.43
C ILE A 2 10.05 3.26 3.22
N SER A 3 11.21 3.15 2.57
CA SER A 3 12.51 3.19 3.27
C SER A 3 12.78 4.53 3.97
N GLU A 4 12.34 5.64 3.38
CA GLU A 4 12.49 6.97 3.99
C GLU A 4 11.48 7.17 5.11
N THR A 5 10.26 6.68 4.96
CA THR A 5 9.26 6.66 6.03
C THR A 5 9.77 5.86 7.24
N ALA A 6 10.37 4.69 7.00
CA ALA A 6 10.97 3.89 8.07
C ALA A 6 12.11 4.65 8.80
N LYS A 7 12.99 5.34 8.06
CA LYS A 7 14.07 6.17 8.65
C LYS A 7 13.51 7.31 9.51
N ALA A 8 12.48 8.01 9.02
CA ALA A 8 11.85 9.11 9.75
C ALA A 8 11.19 8.60 11.05
N LEU A 9 10.52 7.46 11.00
CA LEU A 9 9.92 6.83 12.16
C LEU A 9 10.97 6.34 13.17
N ASN A 10 12.08 5.77 12.71
CA ASN A 10 13.20 5.42 13.60
C ASN A 10 13.76 6.65 14.32
N ALA A 11 13.91 7.77 13.61
CA ALA A 11 14.34 9.03 14.22
C ALA A 11 13.34 9.55 15.26
N ALA A 12 12.05 9.24 15.10
CA ALA A 12 10.98 9.57 16.05
C ALA A 12 10.82 8.54 17.20
N GLY A 13 11.68 7.52 17.26
CA GLY A 13 11.70 6.54 18.36
C GLY A 13 10.88 5.27 18.12
N PHE A 14 10.32 5.07 16.92
CA PHE A 14 9.66 3.82 16.57
C PHE A 14 10.66 2.77 16.12
N SER A 15 10.46 1.50 16.51
CA SER A 15 11.18 0.38 15.90
C SER A 15 10.54 0.04 14.56
N THR A 16 11.31 -0.01 13.48
CA THR A 16 10.80 -0.28 12.15
C THR A 16 11.48 -1.47 11.49
N PHE A 17 10.73 -2.18 10.66
CA PHE A 17 11.21 -3.23 9.80
C PHE A 17 10.64 -3.01 8.39
N ALA A 18 11.47 -2.70 7.42
CA ALA A 18 11.09 -2.56 6.03
C ALA A 18 11.52 -3.80 5.25
N PHE A 19 10.64 -4.32 4.41
CA PHE A 19 10.90 -5.51 3.59
C PHE A 19 10.32 -5.32 2.19
N SER A 20 10.84 -6.09 1.24
CA SER A 20 10.27 -6.23 -0.09
C SER A 20 9.46 -7.53 -0.16
N PHE A 21 8.31 -7.47 -0.85
CA PHE A 21 7.55 -8.69 -1.14
C PHE A 21 8.35 -9.65 -2.02
N SER A 22 8.02 -10.94 -1.98
CA SER A 22 8.66 -11.96 -2.82
C SER A 22 8.67 -11.57 -4.29
N GLY A 23 9.81 -11.72 -4.94
CA GLY A 23 10.03 -11.32 -6.33
C GLY A 23 10.31 -9.83 -6.55
N ASN A 24 10.35 -9.02 -5.47
CA ASN A 24 10.59 -7.59 -5.55
C ASN A 24 11.89 -7.21 -4.80
N GLY A 25 12.59 -6.19 -5.29
CA GLY A 25 13.81 -5.68 -4.67
C GLY A 25 14.86 -6.76 -4.49
N GLU A 26 15.33 -6.93 -3.24
CA GLU A 26 16.33 -7.96 -2.88
C GLU A 26 15.70 -9.27 -2.35
N SER A 27 14.36 -9.37 -2.30
CA SER A 27 13.68 -10.57 -1.85
C SER A 27 13.73 -11.67 -2.90
N GLU A 28 13.85 -12.90 -2.45
CA GLU A 28 13.81 -14.08 -3.33
C GLU A 28 12.46 -14.22 -4.05
N GLY A 29 12.46 -14.95 -5.16
CA GLY A 29 11.27 -15.20 -5.98
C GLY A 29 11.38 -14.60 -7.37
N ASP A 30 10.35 -14.81 -8.19
CA ASP A 30 10.23 -14.22 -9.52
C ASP A 30 9.22 -13.04 -9.45
N PHE A 31 9.59 -11.92 -10.07
CA PHE A 31 8.70 -10.75 -10.17
C PHE A 31 7.39 -11.10 -10.89
N ARG A 32 7.42 -12.05 -11.84
CA ARG A 32 6.21 -12.53 -12.54
C ARG A 32 5.16 -13.12 -11.62
N ASP A 33 5.58 -13.63 -10.44
CA ASP A 33 4.66 -14.16 -9.43
C ASP A 33 4.13 -13.07 -8.49
N SER A 34 4.62 -11.83 -8.60
CA SER A 34 4.23 -10.72 -7.74
C SER A 34 2.77 -10.33 -8.01
N CYS A 35 1.95 -10.30 -6.97
CA CYS A 35 0.57 -9.86 -7.01
C CYS A 35 0.05 -9.54 -5.59
N VAL A 36 -1.14 -8.97 -5.48
CA VAL A 36 -1.73 -8.60 -4.18
C VAL A 36 -1.94 -9.83 -3.30
N SER A 37 -2.49 -10.91 -3.84
CA SER A 37 -2.74 -12.15 -3.09
C SER A 37 -1.46 -12.78 -2.54
N LYS A 38 -0.35 -12.70 -3.27
CA LYS A 38 0.95 -13.16 -2.80
C LYS A 38 1.50 -12.23 -1.71
N GLY A 39 1.40 -10.92 -1.90
CA GLY A 39 1.79 -9.93 -0.89
C GLY A 39 1.06 -10.13 0.45
N VAL A 40 -0.22 -10.51 0.43
CA VAL A 40 -0.97 -10.85 1.66
C VAL A 40 -0.36 -12.06 2.37
N LYS A 41 0.08 -13.08 1.64
CA LYS A 41 0.76 -14.26 2.22
C LYS A 41 2.12 -13.90 2.80
N ASP A 42 2.89 -13.10 2.08
CA ASP A 42 4.20 -12.63 2.53
C ASP A 42 4.08 -11.79 3.80
N LEU A 43 3.15 -10.83 3.83
CA LEU A 43 2.92 -10.01 5.02
C LEU A 43 2.47 -10.86 6.21
N ALA A 44 1.60 -11.85 6.01
CA ALA A 44 1.19 -12.77 7.06
C ALA A 44 2.37 -13.59 7.61
N ALA A 45 3.31 -14.00 6.75
CA ALA A 45 4.54 -14.68 7.16
C ALA A 45 5.45 -13.76 7.98
N VAL A 46 5.65 -12.52 7.53
CA VAL A 46 6.44 -11.49 8.26
C VAL A 46 5.82 -11.23 9.63
N ILE A 47 4.51 -10.99 9.70
CA ILE A 47 3.79 -10.77 10.97
C ILE A 47 3.97 -11.97 11.91
N SER A 48 4.00 -13.19 11.37
CA SER A 48 4.17 -14.40 12.17
C SER A 48 5.62 -14.61 12.64
N ALA A 49 6.59 -14.03 11.95
CA ALA A 49 8.00 -14.09 12.33
C ALA A 49 8.38 -13.01 13.38
N VAL A 50 7.60 -11.94 13.47
CA VAL A 50 7.78 -10.89 14.46
C VAL A 50 7.00 -11.26 15.72
N ASP A 51 7.72 -11.47 16.84
CA ASP A 51 7.09 -11.80 18.13
C ASP A 51 6.52 -10.55 18.83
N ASP A 52 5.74 -9.77 18.09
CA ASP A 52 5.09 -8.58 18.60
C ASP A 52 3.57 -8.68 18.39
N LYS A 53 2.81 -8.18 19.38
CA LYS A 53 1.34 -8.20 19.39
C LYS A 53 0.71 -6.90 18.92
N LYS A 54 1.52 -5.89 18.62
CA LYS A 54 1.06 -4.56 18.23
C LYS A 54 1.86 -4.06 17.03
N ILE A 55 1.43 -4.44 15.86
CA ILE A 55 2.08 -4.09 14.60
C ILE A 55 1.38 -2.87 14.01
N ILE A 56 2.15 -1.90 13.56
CA ILE A 56 1.70 -0.81 12.69
C ILE A 56 2.14 -1.20 11.29
N TYR A 57 1.20 -1.35 10.39
CA TYR A 57 1.53 -1.61 8.99
C TYR A 57 1.41 -0.35 8.16
N ILE A 58 2.42 -0.09 7.35
CA ILE A 58 2.47 1.04 6.40
C ILE A 58 2.70 0.48 5.02
N GLY A 59 1.73 0.65 4.13
CA GLY A 59 1.81 0.20 2.75
C GLY A 59 1.73 1.37 1.77
N HIS A 60 2.48 1.30 0.66
CA HIS A 60 2.42 2.24 -0.44
C HIS A 60 1.87 1.55 -1.68
N SER A 61 0.99 2.21 -2.42
CA SER A 61 0.44 1.70 -3.69
C SER A 61 -0.21 0.32 -3.50
N MET A 62 0.22 -0.70 -4.24
CA MET A 62 -0.22 -2.09 -4.08
C MET A 62 -0.02 -2.61 -2.63
N GLY A 63 1.03 -2.17 -1.95
CA GLY A 63 1.26 -2.52 -0.55
C GLY A 63 0.15 -2.05 0.39
N ALA A 64 -0.56 -0.98 0.07
CA ALA A 64 -1.72 -0.54 0.84
C ALA A 64 -2.92 -1.49 0.66
N ALA A 65 -3.17 -1.99 -0.56
CA ALA A 65 -4.19 -3.02 -0.80
C ALA A 65 -3.90 -4.30 0.02
N VAL A 66 -2.63 -4.74 0.04
CA VAL A 66 -2.17 -5.83 0.89
C VAL A 66 -2.46 -5.54 2.37
N GLY A 67 -2.21 -4.30 2.81
CA GLY A 67 -2.47 -3.84 4.17
C GLY A 67 -3.94 -3.93 4.56
N VAL A 68 -4.84 -3.47 3.71
CA VAL A 68 -6.29 -3.55 3.91
C VAL A 68 -6.73 -5.00 4.10
N LEU A 69 -6.39 -5.88 3.15
CA LEU A 69 -6.77 -7.29 3.16
C LEU A 69 -6.21 -8.04 4.37
N THR A 70 -5.00 -7.71 4.79
CA THR A 70 -4.37 -8.33 5.96
C THR A 70 -4.98 -7.82 7.25
N THR A 71 -5.14 -6.49 7.41
CA THR A 71 -5.66 -5.87 8.63
C THR A 71 -7.11 -6.27 8.90
N ALA A 72 -7.91 -6.47 7.86
CA ALA A 72 -9.29 -6.95 7.98
C ALA A 72 -9.38 -8.33 8.66
N ARG A 73 -8.31 -9.13 8.61
CA ARG A 73 -8.29 -10.54 9.09
C ARG A 73 -7.33 -10.79 10.25
N ASP A 74 -6.22 -10.05 10.31
CA ASP A 74 -5.17 -10.26 11.34
C ASP A 74 -5.20 -9.14 12.39
N LYS A 75 -5.69 -9.48 13.57
CA LYS A 75 -5.85 -8.55 14.70
C LYS A 75 -4.52 -8.12 15.36
N ARG A 76 -3.39 -8.69 14.93
CA ARG A 76 -2.06 -8.23 15.36
C ARG A 76 -1.69 -6.91 14.72
N VAL A 77 -2.24 -6.59 13.55
CA VAL A 77 -2.15 -5.24 12.99
C VAL A 77 -3.06 -4.31 13.80
N ASN A 78 -2.45 -3.34 14.45
CA ASN A 78 -3.09 -2.47 15.43
C ASN A 78 -3.36 -1.06 14.90
N ARG A 79 -2.62 -0.66 13.85
CA ARG A 79 -2.82 0.57 13.08
C ARG A 79 -2.46 0.34 11.62
N LEU A 80 -3.13 1.04 10.74
CA LEU A 80 -2.90 0.97 9.30
C LEU A 80 -2.58 2.36 8.77
N VAL A 81 -1.58 2.44 7.88
CA VAL A 81 -1.28 3.64 7.08
C VAL A 81 -1.23 3.23 5.61
N SER A 82 -2.05 3.86 4.81
CA SER A 82 -2.08 3.70 3.35
C SER A 82 -1.53 4.95 2.69
N LEU A 83 -0.42 4.81 1.98
CA LEU A 83 0.23 5.87 1.21
C LEU A 83 -0.07 5.65 -0.27
N ALA A 84 -0.76 6.58 -0.93
CA ALA A 84 -1.15 6.46 -2.34
C ALA A 84 -1.76 5.07 -2.63
N GLY A 85 -2.71 4.66 -1.78
CA GLY A 85 -3.16 3.27 -1.69
C GLY A 85 -4.09 2.88 -2.83
N MET A 86 -3.76 1.77 -3.50
CA MET A 86 -4.61 1.14 -4.51
C MET A 86 -5.82 0.49 -3.84
N VAL A 87 -7.03 0.84 -4.28
CA VAL A 87 -8.30 0.28 -3.81
C VAL A 87 -9.01 -0.47 -4.92
N ASN A 88 -9.19 0.17 -6.06
CA ASN A 88 -9.84 -0.40 -7.23
C ASN A 88 -8.80 -1.10 -8.12
N THR A 89 -8.33 -2.27 -7.67
CA THR A 89 -7.23 -3.00 -8.30
C THR A 89 -7.49 -3.35 -9.76
N LYS A 90 -8.73 -3.71 -10.10
CA LYS A 90 -9.14 -3.98 -11.48
C LYS A 90 -9.05 -2.73 -12.34
N ASN A 91 -9.55 -1.60 -11.84
CA ASN A 91 -9.50 -0.34 -12.59
C ASN A 91 -8.06 0.07 -12.85
N PHE A 92 -7.22 0.03 -11.81
CA PHE A 92 -5.78 0.27 -11.93
C PHE A 92 -5.15 -0.61 -13.01
N ALA A 93 -5.31 -1.94 -12.92
CA ALA A 93 -4.69 -2.87 -13.86
C ALA A 93 -5.13 -2.63 -15.31
N LEU A 94 -6.39 -2.30 -15.54
CA LEU A 94 -6.91 -2.04 -16.89
C LEU A 94 -6.49 -0.66 -17.42
N THR A 95 -6.36 0.34 -16.55
CA THR A 95 -5.91 1.68 -16.95
C THR A 95 -4.42 1.67 -17.30
N GLU A 96 -3.60 1.05 -16.46
CA GLU A 96 -2.15 1.05 -16.64
C GLU A 96 -1.67 0.03 -17.69
N PHE A 97 -2.31 -1.14 -17.77
CA PHE A 97 -1.79 -2.27 -18.53
C PHE A 97 -2.82 -2.93 -19.46
N GLY A 98 -4.00 -2.33 -19.62
CA GLY A 98 -5.07 -2.95 -20.41
C GLY A 98 -4.77 -3.10 -21.91
N GLU A 99 -3.84 -2.33 -22.44
CA GLU A 99 -3.35 -2.40 -23.83
C GLU A 99 -2.11 -3.30 -23.98
N GLU A 100 -1.50 -3.73 -22.88
CA GLU A 100 -0.33 -4.59 -22.89
C GLU A 100 -0.73 -6.07 -23.08
N THR A 101 0.22 -6.86 -23.58
CA THR A 101 0.04 -8.30 -23.70
C THR A 101 0.74 -9.00 -22.53
N PRO A 102 -0.01 -9.53 -21.55
CA PRO A 102 0.60 -10.28 -20.45
C PRO A 102 1.47 -11.43 -20.95
N ASP A 103 2.54 -11.72 -20.19
CA ASP A 103 3.58 -12.70 -20.48
C ASP A 103 4.48 -12.39 -21.70
N ALA A 104 4.21 -11.25 -22.39
CA ALA A 104 5.02 -10.78 -23.51
C ALA A 104 5.43 -9.29 -23.38
N GLY A 105 4.72 -8.53 -22.56
CA GLY A 105 4.98 -7.11 -22.30
C GLY A 105 5.63 -6.84 -20.95
N PHE A 106 5.86 -5.56 -20.69
CA PHE A 106 6.46 -5.05 -19.47
C PHE A 106 5.57 -3.96 -18.88
N MET A 107 5.54 -3.86 -17.56
CA MET A 107 4.90 -2.74 -16.87
C MET A 107 5.72 -1.48 -17.14
N TRP A 108 5.07 -0.41 -17.62
CA TRP A 108 5.69 0.88 -17.90
C TRP A 108 6.92 0.82 -18.81
N GLU A 109 6.94 -0.12 -19.77
CA GLU A 109 8.08 -0.33 -20.68
C GLU A 109 9.41 -0.72 -19.99
N GLU A 110 9.35 -1.13 -18.70
CA GLU A 110 10.52 -1.49 -17.90
C GLU A 110 10.81 -2.99 -18.00
N GLU A 111 11.95 -3.35 -18.63
CA GLU A 111 12.36 -4.77 -18.81
C GLU A 111 12.49 -5.55 -17.48
N SER A 112 12.79 -4.84 -16.39
CA SER A 112 12.89 -5.43 -15.05
C SER A 112 11.52 -5.73 -14.43
N CYS A 113 10.43 -5.24 -15.03
CA CYS A 113 9.07 -5.37 -14.55
C CYS A 113 8.18 -6.10 -15.57
N PRO A 114 8.41 -7.40 -15.84
CA PRO A 114 7.59 -8.15 -16.78
C PRO A 114 6.14 -8.24 -16.31
N LEU A 115 5.20 -7.87 -17.18
CA LEU A 115 3.78 -8.01 -16.92
C LEU A 115 3.37 -9.47 -17.06
N SER A 116 2.87 -10.09 -16.00
CA SER A 116 2.40 -11.48 -16.04
C SER A 116 0.88 -11.59 -16.12
N GLN A 117 0.39 -12.66 -16.74
CA GLN A 117 -1.03 -12.99 -16.73
C GLN A 117 -1.54 -13.21 -15.30
N ALA A 118 -0.72 -13.82 -14.45
CA ALA A 118 -1.05 -14.03 -13.04
C ALA A 118 -1.30 -12.73 -12.27
N PHE A 119 -0.52 -11.66 -12.54
CA PHE A 119 -0.77 -10.34 -11.98
C PHE A 119 -2.11 -9.77 -12.44
N MET A 120 -2.38 -9.79 -13.74
CA MET A 120 -3.64 -9.29 -14.30
C MET A 120 -4.86 -10.06 -13.77
N ASP A 121 -4.77 -11.40 -13.68
CA ASP A 121 -5.85 -12.23 -13.15
C ASP A 121 -6.09 -11.95 -11.65
N ASP A 122 -5.03 -11.75 -10.87
CA ASP A 122 -5.15 -11.43 -9.46
C ASP A 122 -5.86 -10.08 -9.26
N LEU A 123 -5.40 -9.03 -9.94
CA LEU A 123 -5.95 -7.69 -9.78
C LEU A 123 -7.36 -7.55 -10.37
N CYS A 124 -7.64 -8.22 -11.50
CA CYS A 124 -8.91 -8.04 -12.21
C CYS A 124 -10.01 -9.01 -11.77
N GLN A 125 -9.66 -10.25 -11.40
CA GLN A 125 -10.61 -11.34 -11.17
C GLN A 125 -10.62 -11.82 -9.72
N THR A 126 -9.44 -11.97 -9.09
CA THR A 126 -9.33 -12.50 -7.73
C THR A 126 -9.67 -11.43 -6.70
N ILE A 127 -9.13 -10.24 -6.84
CA ILE A 127 -9.34 -9.11 -5.93
C ILE A 127 -10.41 -8.16 -6.50
N GLY A 128 -10.19 -7.58 -7.67
CA GLY A 128 -11.07 -6.59 -8.31
C GLY A 128 -11.10 -5.25 -7.59
N THR A 129 -11.40 -5.27 -6.31
CA THR A 129 -11.35 -4.10 -5.41
C THR A 129 -11.21 -4.56 -3.97
N VAL A 130 -10.58 -3.74 -3.12
CA VAL A 130 -10.52 -3.97 -1.67
C VAL A 130 -11.59 -3.18 -0.90
N ILE A 131 -12.45 -2.42 -1.60
CA ILE A 131 -13.47 -1.57 -0.96
C ILE A 131 -14.49 -2.37 -0.12
N GLU A 132 -14.73 -3.64 -0.48
CA GLU A 132 -15.62 -4.50 0.27
C GLU A 132 -15.06 -4.88 1.65
N GLN A 133 -13.75 -4.92 1.80
CA GLN A 133 -13.06 -5.32 3.02
C GLN A 133 -12.75 -4.15 3.97
N VAL A 134 -12.92 -2.89 3.54
CA VAL A 134 -12.58 -1.73 4.39
C VAL A 134 -13.45 -1.66 5.65
N GLU A 135 -14.69 -2.16 5.58
CA GLU A 135 -15.58 -2.24 6.73
C GLU A 135 -15.06 -3.16 7.84
N ASP A 136 -14.23 -4.14 7.52
CA ASP A 136 -13.65 -5.09 8.46
C ASP A 136 -12.36 -4.54 9.12
N VAL A 137 -11.79 -3.46 8.60
CA VAL A 137 -10.68 -2.75 9.23
C VAL A 137 -11.24 -1.95 10.41
N LYS A 138 -10.90 -2.37 11.63
CA LYS A 138 -11.42 -1.80 12.90
C LYS A 138 -10.37 -1.04 13.70
N VAL A 139 -9.21 -0.83 13.14
CA VAL A 139 -8.09 -0.12 13.77
C VAL A 139 -8.01 1.33 13.29
N PRO A 140 -7.35 2.24 14.03
CA PRO A 140 -7.04 3.57 13.53
C PRO A 140 -6.30 3.47 12.18
N TRP A 141 -6.76 4.27 11.21
CA TRP A 141 -6.28 4.20 9.84
C TRP A 141 -6.05 5.59 9.26
N LEU A 142 -4.82 5.82 8.79
CA LEU A 142 -4.45 7.01 8.02
C LEU A 142 -4.45 6.68 6.53
N LEU A 143 -5.23 7.44 5.77
CA LEU A 143 -5.15 7.51 4.31
C LEU A 143 -4.36 8.76 3.94
N LEU A 144 -3.29 8.62 3.20
CA LEU A 144 -2.48 9.73 2.73
C LEU A 144 -2.27 9.60 1.23
N HIS A 145 -2.67 10.64 0.46
CA HIS A 145 -2.62 10.63 -0.99
C HIS A 145 -2.10 11.94 -1.55
N GLY A 146 -1.39 11.89 -2.67
CA GLY A 146 -0.99 13.07 -3.42
C GLY A 146 -2.15 13.59 -4.28
N SER A 147 -2.33 14.91 -4.40
CA SER A 147 -3.40 15.46 -5.23
C SER A 147 -3.14 15.33 -6.73
N GLU A 148 -1.89 15.13 -7.13
CA GLU A 148 -1.44 14.98 -8.52
C GLU A 148 -0.92 13.56 -8.81
N ASP A 149 -1.42 12.56 -8.07
CA ASP A 149 -1.10 11.15 -8.31
C ASP A 149 -1.73 10.69 -9.62
N ASP A 150 -0.88 10.42 -10.61
CA ASP A 150 -1.25 9.99 -11.95
C ASP A 150 -1.16 8.47 -12.15
N VAL A 151 -0.72 7.73 -11.14
CA VAL A 151 -0.60 6.26 -11.15
C VAL A 151 -1.77 5.59 -10.44
N VAL A 152 -2.02 5.99 -9.18
CA VAL A 152 -3.19 5.53 -8.41
C VAL A 152 -4.10 6.71 -8.14
N SER A 153 -5.32 6.64 -8.64
CA SER A 153 -6.27 7.74 -8.51
C SER A 153 -6.48 8.17 -7.05
N PRO A 154 -6.36 9.46 -6.71
CA PRO A 154 -6.70 9.97 -5.38
C PRO A 154 -8.15 9.64 -4.97
N GLN A 155 -9.03 9.37 -5.94
CA GLN A 155 -10.40 8.93 -5.70
C GLN A 155 -10.44 7.63 -4.88
N ASP A 156 -9.47 6.75 -5.02
CA ASP A 156 -9.37 5.50 -4.25
C ASP A 156 -9.36 5.77 -2.72
N SER A 157 -8.64 6.80 -2.26
CA SER A 157 -8.68 7.22 -0.85
C SER A 157 -9.99 7.92 -0.46
N VAL A 158 -10.57 8.70 -1.38
CA VAL A 158 -11.86 9.36 -1.18
C VAL A 158 -12.97 8.32 -1.00
N ASP A 159 -13.00 7.27 -1.83
CA ASP A 159 -13.99 6.18 -1.75
C ASP A 159 -13.98 5.51 -0.37
N ILE A 160 -12.79 5.26 0.20
CA ILE A 160 -12.67 4.74 1.57
C ILE A 160 -13.21 5.76 2.59
N LYS A 161 -12.80 7.04 2.46
CA LYS A 161 -13.24 8.09 3.39
C LYS A 161 -14.76 8.29 3.36
N GLU A 162 -15.35 8.26 2.18
CA GLU A 162 -16.82 8.36 2.04
C GLU A 162 -17.53 7.17 2.70
N ARG A 163 -16.99 5.97 2.55
CA ARG A 163 -17.58 4.75 3.12
C ARG A 163 -17.43 4.66 4.64
N LEU A 164 -16.29 5.08 5.19
CA LEU A 164 -15.96 4.90 6.60
C LEU A 164 -16.17 6.16 7.46
N GLY A 165 -16.30 7.33 6.85
CA GLY A 165 -16.50 8.60 7.56
C GLY A 165 -15.36 8.89 8.53
N ASP A 166 -15.71 9.22 9.77
CA ASP A 166 -14.73 9.59 10.81
C ASP A 166 -13.95 8.41 11.41
N ARG A 167 -14.16 7.20 10.90
CA ARG A 167 -13.35 6.02 11.27
C ARG A 167 -11.95 6.03 10.70
N VAL A 168 -11.69 6.88 9.70
CA VAL A 168 -10.39 7.04 9.07
C VAL A 168 -9.98 8.50 9.00
N ASP A 169 -8.70 8.76 9.19
CA ASP A 169 -8.10 10.05 8.92
C ASP A 169 -7.66 10.11 7.46
N HIS A 170 -8.00 11.18 6.74
CA HIS A 170 -7.63 11.37 5.35
C HIS A 170 -6.84 12.67 5.20
N VAL A 171 -5.61 12.56 4.69
CA VAL A 171 -4.70 13.67 4.43
C VAL A 171 -4.35 13.68 2.96
N VAL A 172 -4.57 14.80 2.31
CA VAL A 172 -4.15 15.06 0.92
C VAL A 172 -2.92 15.95 0.95
N ILE A 173 -1.85 15.52 0.27
CA ILE A 173 -0.64 16.33 0.07
C ILE A 173 -0.77 17.05 -1.27
N ASP A 174 -0.95 18.36 -1.22
CA ASP A 174 -1.13 19.19 -2.40
C ASP A 174 0.09 19.17 -3.32
N GLY A 175 -0.13 19.00 -4.63
CA GLY A 175 0.91 18.91 -5.64
C GLY A 175 1.78 17.65 -5.58
N ALA A 176 1.47 16.68 -4.72
CA ALA A 176 2.24 15.44 -4.64
C ALA A 176 1.84 14.45 -5.74
N ASP A 177 2.84 13.85 -6.37
CA ASP A 177 2.71 12.71 -7.27
C ASP A 177 2.61 11.38 -6.49
N HIS A 178 2.54 10.26 -7.21
CA HIS A 178 2.47 8.91 -6.64
C HIS A 178 3.61 8.59 -5.67
N SER A 179 4.77 9.12 -5.90
CA SER A 179 6.00 8.87 -5.12
C SER A 179 6.30 9.93 -4.08
N TYR A 180 5.48 10.97 -3.97
CA TYR A 180 5.72 12.14 -3.10
C TYR A 180 7.09 12.75 -3.35
N ASN A 181 7.43 13.05 -4.59
CA ASN A 181 8.74 13.56 -4.95
C ASN A 181 8.96 15.02 -4.47
N ASN A 182 10.22 15.45 -4.46
CA ASN A 182 10.64 16.81 -4.13
C ASN A 182 10.18 17.30 -2.74
N GLU A 183 9.59 18.47 -2.67
CA GLU A 183 9.17 19.13 -1.42
C GLU A 183 8.05 18.36 -0.71
N GLN A 184 7.22 17.64 -1.44
CA GLN A 184 6.09 16.88 -0.91
C GLN A 184 6.54 15.67 -0.08
N ARG A 185 7.77 15.18 -0.28
CA ARG A 185 8.35 14.10 0.54
C ARG A 185 8.37 14.46 2.03
N GLN A 186 8.83 15.65 2.36
CA GLN A 186 8.89 16.04 3.77
C GLN A 186 7.49 16.15 4.37
N ALA A 187 6.53 16.70 3.64
CA ALA A 187 5.14 16.77 4.10
C ALA A 187 4.52 15.39 4.34
N GLN A 188 4.82 14.41 3.46
CA GLN A 188 4.40 13.02 3.64
C GLN A 188 5.00 12.40 4.92
N LEU A 189 6.30 12.57 5.14
CA LEU A 189 7.00 12.05 6.32
C LEU A 189 6.43 12.65 7.61
N ASP A 190 6.27 13.97 7.64
CA ASP A 190 5.75 14.70 8.80
C ASP A 190 4.31 14.28 9.12
N ALA A 191 3.47 14.11 8.11
CA ALA A 191 2.08 13.66 8.30
C ALA A 191 2.02 12.28 8.95
N VAL A 192 2.82 11.32 8.46
CA VAL A 192 2.85 9.95 9.01
C VAL A 192 3.41 9.94 10.44
N VAL A 193 4.54 10.61 10.66
CA VAL A 193 5.20 10.65 11.99
C VAL A 193 4.29 11.31 13.02
N ASN A 194 3.74 12.50 12.72
CA ASN A 194 2.87 13.22 13.64
C ASN A 194 1.59 12.44 13.96
N TRP A 195 0.99 11.83 12.95
CA TRP A 195 -0.21 11.01 13.16
C TRP A 195 0.09 9.81 14.07
N LEU A 196 1.19 9.09 13.84
CA LEU A 196 1.56 7.94 14.68
C LEU A 196 1.92 8.35 16.11
N ILE A 197 2.61 9.48 16.31
CA ILE A 197 2.88 9.99 17.66
C ILE A 197 1.55 10.27 18.39
N ALA A 198 0.60 10.94 17.72
CA ALA A 198 -0.71 11.23 18.31
C ALA A 198 -1.52 9.96 18.63
N GLN A 199 -1.40 8.92 17.81
CA GLN A 199 -2.09 7.63 18.02
C GLN A 199 -1.43 6.76 19.10
N CYS A 200 -0.18 7.04 19.50
CA CYS A 200 0.58 6.25 20.47
C CYS A 200 0.77 6.95 21.82
N ALA A 201 0.38 8.23 21.92
CA ALA A 201 0.37 8.99 23.19
C ALA A 201 -0.80 8.53 24.07
#